data_3c317924f2c35d188282c6ea107b3af3
#
_entry.id   3c317924f2c35d188282c6ea107b3af3
#
_cell.length_a   1.000
_cell.length_b   1.000
_cell.length_c   1.000
_cell.angle_alpha   90.00
_cell.angle_beta   90.00
_cell.angle_gamma   90.00
#
_symmetry.space_group_name_H-M   'P 1'
#
loop_
_entity.id
_entity.type
_entity.pdbx_description
1 polymer ?
#
loop_
_entity_poly.entity_id
_entity_poly.type
_entity_poly.pdbx_seq_one_letter_code
_entity_poly.pdbx_strand_id
1 'polypeptide(L)'
;MTRLYKTTNGIDYIEHLNHIRPPGDKSNEHAMFFGIDATAHMLLRRDNPSSPTRSQALLGTALPPYQDWEWRRLNVRIGGPSIIQIAPNKVIACIRRYGNGNWTELGWIDIKKASYEPAIRLPSGGDTSYAGLVWRDMKLWISYYSSHEGKTSIYLSKAIIE
;
A
#
# COMPACT_ATOMS: atom_id res chain seq x y z
N MET A 1 14.68 3.58 -5.68
CA MET A 1 15.37 2.68 -4.71
C MET A 1 14.73 2.89 -3.36
N THR A 2 14.29 1.81 -2.69
CA THR A 2 13.60 1.86 -1.39
C THR A 2 14.57 1.44 -0.29
N ARG A 3 14.69 2.26 0.74
CA ARG A 3 15.54 2.03 1.91
C ARG A 3 14.66 1.88 3.15
N LEU A 4 15.16 1.20 4.16
CA LEU A 4 14.51 1.09 5.45
C LEU A 4 15.39 1.75 6.51
N TYR A 5 14.79 2.63 7.29
CA TYR A 5 15.40 3.28 8.43
C TYR A 5 14.69 2.86 9.71
N LYS A 6 15.39 2.89 10.82
CA LYS A 6 14.82 2.67 12.15
C LYS A 6 15.17 3.80 13.10
N THR A 7 14.33 4.03 14.07
CA THR A 7 14.51 4.99 15.16
C THR A 7 14.01 4.41 16.47
N THR A 8 14.57 4.86 17.58
CA THR A 8 14.11 4.53 18.92
C THR A 8 13.52 5.74 19.65
N ASN A 9 13.71 6.95 19.12
CA ASN A 9 13.25 8.20 19.74
C ASN A 9 12.40 9.07 18.81
N GLY A 10 12.19 8.65 17.55
CA GLY A 10 11.44 9.40 16.54
C GLY A 10 12.17 10.62 15.94
N ILE A 11 13.40 10.89 16.37
CA ILE A 11 14.21 12.04 15.97
C ILE A 11 15.41 11.59 15.15
N ASP A 12 16.19 10.66 15.69
CA ASP A 12 17.39 10.14 15.05
C ASP A 12 17.05 8.87 14.28
N TYR A 13 17.38 8.84 12.98
CA TYR A 13 17.14 7.72 12.11
C TYR A 13 18.45 7.10 11.66
N ILE A 14 18.59 5.79 11.85
CA ILE A 14 19.73 5.03 11.35
C ILE A 14 19.29 4.10 10.22
N GLU A 15 20.11 3.97 9.20
CA GLU A 15 19.84 3.06 8.10
C GLU A 15 19.78 1.62 8.63
N HIS A 16 18.69 0.94 8.35
CA HIS A 16 18.48 -0.47 8.71
C HIS A 16 18.74 -1.38 7.52
N LEU A 17 18.27 -0.99 6.34
CA LEU A 17 18.56 -1.65 5.06
C LEU A 17 18.78 -0.59 3.99
N ASN A 18 19.94 -0.64 3.34
CA ASN A 18 20.25 0.25 2.23
C ASN A 18 19.39 -0.06 0.98
N HIS A 19 19.08 -1.33 0.78
CA HIS A 19 18.24 -1.78 -0.32
C HIS A 19 17.26 -2.85 0.16
N ILE A 20 15.98 -2.52 0.18
CA ILE A 20 14.92 -3.51 0.39
C ILE A 20 14.82 -4.48 -0.79
N ARG A 21 15.16 -4.01 -1.99
CA ARG A 21 15.15 -4.78 -3.24
C ARG A 21 16.43 -4.56 -4.03
N PRO A 22 16.85 -5.55 -4.83
CA PRO A 22 18.00 -5.37 -5.71
C PRO A 22 17.88 -4.14 -6.61
N PRO A 23 18.97 -3.45 -6.93
CA PRO A 23 18.97 -2.37 -7.90
C PRO A 23 18.36 -2.80 -9.24
N GLY A 24 17.61 -1.88 -9.89
CA GLY A 24 16.97 -2.14 -11.18
C GLY A 24 15.56 -2.68 -11.14
N ASP A 25 15.01 -3.02 -9.96
CA ASP A 25 13.63 -3.55 -9.81
C ASP A 25 12.53 -2.48 -10.07
N LYS A 26 12.89 -1.24 -10.32
CA LYS A 26 11.93 -0.13 -10.56
C LYS A 26 10.93 0.05 -9.41
N SER A 27 11.29 -0.33 -8.20
CA SER A 27 10.52 -0.09 -7.00
C SER A 27 10.47 1.40 -6.67
N ASN A 28 9.31 1.84 -6.15
CA ASN A 28 9.00 3.23 -5.91
C ASN A 28 8.38 3.41 -4.51
N GLU A 29 7.09 3.70 -4.46
CA GLU A 29 6.35 3.95 -3.22
C GLU A 29 6.04 2.65 -2.47
N HIS A 30 5.90 2.76 -1.16
CA HIS A 30 5.51 1.62 -0.33
C HIS A 30 4.61 2.06 0.82
N ALA A 31 3.87 1.09 1.36
CA ALA A 31 3.17 1.18 2.64
C ALA A 31 3.44 -0.09 3.43
N MET A 32 3.57 0.01 4.74
CA MET A 32 3.94 -1.09 5.61
C MET A 32 3.09 -1.10 6.88
N PHE A 33 2.80 -2.30 7.39
CA PHE A 33 2.26 -2.50 8.74
C PHE A 33 2.96 -3.67 9.42
N PHE A 34 2.85 -3.72 10.74
CA PHE A 34 3.31 -4.83 11.56
C PHE A 34 2.09 -5.61 12.07
N GLY A 35 2.09 -6.91 11.83
CA GLY A 35 1.10 -7.81 12.38
C GLY A 35 1.24 -7.99 13.91
N ILE A 36 0.22 -8.58 14.53
CA ILE A 36 0.23 -8.87 15.98
C ILE A 36 1.39 -9.80 16.36
N ASP A 37 1.82 -10.66 15.44
CA ASP A 37 2.95 -11.58 15.57
C ASP A 37 4.30 -10.91 15.28
N ALA A 38 4.34 -9.60 15.21
CA ALA A 38 5.50 -8.78 14.84
C ALA A 38 6.02 -9.03 13.40
N THR A 39 5.30 -9.77 12.56
CA THR A 39 5.65 -9.89 11.15
C THR A 39 5.42 -8.56 10.44
N ALA A 40 6.42 -8.06 9.73
CA ALA A 40 6.26 -6.89 8.88
C ALA A 40 5.71 -7.29 7.51
N HIS A 41 4.71 -6.55 7.03
CA HIS A 41 4.16 -6.69 5.69
C HIS A 41 4.26 -5.36 4.94
N MET A 42 4.67 -5.41 3.67
CA MET A 42 4.88 -4.22 2.85
C MET A 42 4.24 -4.38 1.47
N LEU A 43 3.41 -3.40 1.08
CA LEU A 43 3.02 -3.22 -0.31
C LEU A 43 4.05 -2.34 -1.00
N LEU A 44 4.65 -2.82 -2.08
CA LEU A 44 5.66 -2.10 -2.84
C LEU A 44 5.18 -1.87 -4.27
N ARG A 45 5.06 -0.59 -4.65
CA ARG A 45 4.79 -0.15 -6.01
C ARG A 45 6.00 -0.39 -6.89
N ARG A 46 5.75 -0.84 -8.12
CA ARG A 46 6.75 -0.89 -9.19
C ARG A 46 6.24 -0.20 -10.43
N ASP A 47 7.14 0.52 -11.11
CA ASP A 47 6.86 1.16 -12.38
C ASP A 47 7.85 0.66 -13.43
N ASN A 48 7.43 -0.30 -14.23
CA ASN A 48 8.21 -0.81 -15.35
C ASN A 48 7.50 -0.47 -16.68
N PRO A 49 7.98 0.54 -17.40
CA PRO A 49 7.31 0.99 -18.63
C PRO A 49 7.32 -0.06 -19.73
N SER A 50 8.25 -1.00 -19.68
CA SER A 50 8.41 -2.03 -20.72
C SER A 50 7.53 -3.26 -20.51
N SER A 51 6.83 -3.38 -19.38
CA SER A 51 6.03 -4.57 -19.10
C SER A 51 4.96 -4.32 -18.03
N PRO A 52 3.66 -4.44 -18.40
CA PRO A 52 2.56 -4.36 -17.43
C PRO A 52 2.71 -5.36 -16.28
N THR A 53 3.12 -6.59 -16.58
CA THR A 53 3.32 -7.65 -15.57
C THR A 53 4.44 -7.32 -14.59
N ARG A 54 5.51 -6.67 -15.08
CA ARG A 54 6.60 -6.21 -14.22
C ARG A 54 6.25 -4.96 -13.41
N SER A 55 5.13 -4.30 -13.72
CA SER A 55 4.56 -3.20 -12.93
C SER A 55 3.56 -3.66 -11.86
N GLN A 56 3.23 -4.95 -11.79
CA GLN A 56 2.46 -5.49 -10.69
C GLN A 56 3.19 -5.28 -9.36
N ALA A 57 2.44 -4.92 -8.32
CA ALA A 57 2.99 -4.69 -7.00
C ALA A 57 3.64 -5.94 -6.40
N LEU A 58 4.46 -5.72 -5.40
CA LEU A 58 4.99 -6.80 -4.57
C LEU A 58 4.40 -6.71 -3.16
N LEU A 59 4.15 -7.86 -2.59
CA LEU A 59 3.91 -8.04 -1.17
C LEU A 59 5.19 -8.59 -0.55
N GLY A 60 5.80 -7.80 0.32
CA GLY A 60 6.95 -8.19 1.12
C GLY A 60 6.53 -8.68 2.50
N THR A 61 7.25 -9.65 3.02
CA THR A 61 7.07 -10.17 4.38
C THR A 61 8.44 -10.35 5.01
N ALA A 62 8.60 -9.92 6.26
CA ALA A 62 9.83 -10.09 7.03
C ALA A 62 9.54 -10.31 8.51
N LEU A 63 10.30 -11.20 9.14
CA LEU A 63 10.33 -11.37 10.59
C LEU A 63 11.39 -10.45 11.22
N PRO A 64 11.27 -10.14 12.52
CA PRO A 64 12.35 -9.46 13.22
C PRO A 64 13.71 -10.18 13.02
N PRO A 65 14.79 -9.46 12.81
CA PRO A 65 15.00 -8.02 12.84
C PRO A 65 14.70 -7.29 11.51
N TYR A 66 13.90 -7.84 10.59
CA TYR A 66 13.44 -7.24 9.32
C TYR A 66 14.55 -6.99 8.31
N GLN A 67 15.54 -7.84 8.29
CA GLN A 67 16.65 -7.79 7.33
C GLN A 67 16.37 -8.60 6.09
N ASP A 68 15.72 -9.76 6.25
CA ASP A 68 15.43 -10.69 5.18
C ASP A 68 13.97 -10.58 4.76
N TRP A 69 13.73 -10.07 3.56
CA TRP A 69 12.41 -9.86 2.99
C TRP A 69 12.09 -10.91 1.93
N GLU A 70 11.00 -11.63 2.16
CA GLU A 70 10.40 -12.51 1.17
C GLU A 70 9.41 -11.71 0.32
N TRP A 71 9.53 -11.79 -1.02
CA TRP A 71 8.74 -11.00 -1.93
C TRP A 71 7.90 -11.86 -2.86
N ARG A 72 6.60 -11.59 -2.90
CA ARG A 72 5.66 -12.23 -3.81
C ARG A 72 4.93 -11.19 -4.64
N ARG A 73 4.63 -11.56 -5.89
CA ARG A 73 3.93 -10.67 -6.80
C ARG A 73 2.45 -10.68 -6.52
N LEU A 74 1.83 -9.49 -6.44
CA LEU A 74 0.39 -9.33 -6.45
C LEU A 74 -0.15 -9.38 -7.87
N ASN A 75 -1.45 -9.68 -7.99
CA ASN A 75 -2.18 -9.70 -9.26
C ASN A 75 -2.58 -8.29 -9.77
N VAL A 76 -2.03 -7.22 -9.21
CA VAL A 76 -2.46 -5.85 -9.46
C VAL A 76 -1.28 -4.88 -9.57
N ARG A 77 -1.40 -3.89 -10.48
CA ARG A 77 -0.58 -2.67 -10.48
C ARG A 77 -1.20 -1.65 -9.53
N ILE A 78 -0.38 -1.02 -8.69
CA ILE A 78 -0.83 -0.03 -7.70
C ILE A 78 -0.06 1.28 -7.82
N GLY A 79 -0.67 2.37 -7.32
CA GLY A 79 0.00 3.64 -7.03
C GLY A 79 -0.46 4.16 -5.69
N GLY A 80 0.36 5.00 -5.04
CA GLY A 80 0.10 5.64 -3.76
C GLY A 80 -0.49 4.70 -2.71
N PRO A 81 0.17 3.55 -2.40
CA PRO A 81 -0.42 2.54 -1.55
C PRO A 81 -0.57 3.02 -0.11
N SER A 82 -1.65 2.59 0.52
CA SER A 82 -1.83 2.59 1.97
C SER A 82 -2.39 1.23 2.38
N ILE A 83 -2.04 0.74 3.57
CA ILE A 83 -2.44 -0.59 4.04
C ILE A 83 -2.67 -0.58 5.55
N ILE A 84 -3.67 -1.30 6.00
CA ILE A 84 -4.00 -1.44 7.42
C ILE A 84 -4.53 -2.85 7.70
N GLN A 85 -4.14 -3.42 8.83
CA GLN A 85 -4.79 -4.60 9.38
C GLN A 85 -5.89 -4.16 10.35
N ILE A 86 -7.12 -4.59 10.13
CA ILE A 86 -8.29 -4.24 10.94
C ILE A 86 -8.72 -5.37 11.88
N ALA A 87 -8.33 -6.60 11.59
CA ALA A 87 -8.52 -7.79 12.43
C ALA A 87 -7.52 -8.88 12.00
N PRO A 88 -7.34 -9.97 12.76
CA PRO A 88 -6.55 -11.11 12.30
C PRO A 88 -7.00 -11.57 10.91
N ASN A 89 -6.05 -11.68 9.98
CA ASN A 89 -6.29 -12.03 8.56
C ASN A 89 -7.22 -11.08 7.77
N LYS A 90 -7.64 -9.94 8.32
CA LYS A 90 -8.40 -8.90 7.62
C LYS A 90 -7.48 -7.71 7.35
N VAL A 91 -6.92 -7.66 6.16
CA VAL A 91 -6.01 -6.60 5.71
C VAL A 91 -6.63 -5.85 4.54
N ILE A 92 -6.71 -4.54 4.64
CA ILE A 92 -7.27 -3.64 3.62
C ILE A 92 -6.15 -2.77 3.08
N ALA A 93 -6.11 -2.61 1.76
CA ALA A 93 -5.30 -1.62 1.09
C ALA A 93 -6.19 -0.58 0.41
N CYS A 94 -5.73 0.67 0.41
CA CYS A 94 -6.26 1.73 -0.44
C CYS A 94 -5.18 2.10 -1.46
N ILE A 95 -5.52 2.05 -2.74
CA ILE A 95 -4.56 2.17 -3.82
C ILE A 95 -5.11 3.01 -4.98
N ARG A 96 -4.23 3.62 -5.74
CA ARG A 96 -4.57 4.10 -7.09
C ARG A 96 -4.59 2.91 -8.04
N ARG A 97 -5.70 2.78 -8.74
CA ARG A 97 -5.86 1.87 -9.87
C ARG A 97 -5.63 2.60 -11.19
N TYR A 98 -5.25 1.83 -12.17
CA TYR A 98 -4.98 2.29 -13.52
C TYR A 98 -5.87 1.55 -14.53
N GLY A 99 -6.44 2.27 -15.50
CA GLY A 99 -7.29 1.71 -16.55
C GLY A 99 -7.73 2.82 -17.51
N ASN A 100 -8.98 2.83 -17.90
CA ASN A 100 -9.56 3.98 -18.60
C ASN A 100 -9.77 5.12 -17.57
N GLY A 101 -8.71 5.92 -17.37
CA GLY A 101 -8.54 6.84 -16.26
C GLY A 101 -7.93 6.17 -15.01
N ASN A 102 -7.72 6.99 -13.98
CA ASN A 102 -7.27 6.54 -12.66
C ASN A 102 -8.40 6.67 -11.66
N TRP A 103 -8.40 5.83 -10.61
CA TRP A 103 -9.31 5.96 -9.48
C TRP A 103 -8.66 5.45 -8.21
N THR A 104 -9.17 5.87 -7.06
CA THR A 104 -8.81 5.34 -5.74
C THR A 104 -9.76 4.22 -5.37
N GLU A 105 -9.22 3.10 -4.90
CA GLU A 105 -9.96 1.89 -4.62
C GLU A 105 -9.50 1.26 -3.32
N LEU A 106 -10.45 0.83 -2.50
CA LEU A 106 -10.22 -0.09 -1.39
C LEU A 106 -10.31 -1.53 -1.89
N GLY A 107 -9.48 -2.40 -1.33
CA GLY A 107 -9.56 -3.83 -1.58
C GLY A 107 -8.90 -4.65 -0.48
N TRP A 108 -9.22 -5.92 -0.47
CA TRP A 108 -8.67 -6.88 0.47
C TRP A 108 -7.31 -7.39 0.00
N ILE A 109 -6.41 -7.57 0.94
CA ILE A 109 -5.12 -8.26 0.70
C ILE A 109 -5.18 -9.62 1.38
N ASP A 110 -5.13 -10.67 0.60
CA ASP A 110 -4.84 -12.01 1.10
C ASP A 110 -3.31 -12.17 1.20
N ILE A 111 -2.80 -12.09 2.44
CA ILE A 111 -1.37 -12.22 2.71
C ILE A 111 -0.85 -13.61 2.28
N LYS A 112 -1.62 -14.67 2.51
CA LYS A 112 -1.20 -16.05 2.23
C LYS A 112 -1.11 -16.33 0.73
N LYS A 113 -2.04 -15.81 -0.06
CA LYS A 113 -2.08 -16.00 -1.52
C LYS A 113 -1.27 -14.93 -2.26
N ALA A 114 -0.89 -13.85 -1.60
CA ALA A 114 -0.35 -12.63 -2.21
C ALA A 114 -1.30 -12.12 -3.31
N SER A 115 -2.56 -11.91 -2.98
CA SER A 115 -3.55 -11.42 -3.92
C SER A 115 -4.29 -10.20 -3.38
N TYR A 116 -4.75 -9.38 -4.32
CA TYR A 116 -5.61 -8.23 -4.10
C TYR A 116 -7.00 -8.51 -4.69
N GLU A 117 -8.03 -8.26 -3.92
CA GLU A 117 -9.43 -8.35 -4.34
C GLU A 117 -10.10 -6.98 -4.19
N PRO A 118 -10.60 -6.37 -5.28
CA PRO A 118 -11.30 -5.09 -5.22
C PRO A 118 -12.56 -5.17 -4.35
N ALA A 119 -12.81 -4.14 -3.55
CA ALA A 119 -13.99 -4.05 -2.70
C ALA A 119 -14.83 -2.81 -3.01
N ILE A 120 -14.24 -1.60 -2.93
CA ILE A 120 -14.97 -0.35 -3.08
C ILE A 120 -14.15 0.63 -3.93
N ARG A 121 -14.72 1.09 -5.03
CA ARG A 121 -14.21 2.25 -5.76
C ARG A 121 -14.72 3.53 -5.09
N LEU A 122 -13.80 4.38 -4.64
CA LEU A 122 -14.15 5.68 -4.08
C LEU A 122 -14.50 6.69 -5.19
N PRO A 123 -15.36 7.68 -4.92
CA PRO A 123 -15.59 8.81 -5.83
C PRO A 123 -14.25 9.51 -6.11
N SER A 124 -13.67 9.28 -7.29
CA SER A 124 -12.33 9.73 -7.60
C SER A 124 -12.02 9.62 -9.09
N GLY A 125 -11.06 10.41 -9.55
CA GLY A 125 -10.61 10.42 -10.94
C GLY A 125 -9.44 11.40 -11.14
N GLY A 126 -8.87 11.38 -12.33
CA GLY A 126 -7.72 12.20 -12.67
C GLY A 126 -6.49 11.84 -11.83
N ASP A 127 -5.84 12.83 -11.23
CA ASP A 127 -4.81 12.58 -10.21
C ASP A 127 -5.48 12.34 -8.86
N THR A 128 -5.28 11.16 -8.30
CA THR A 128 -5.95 10.72 -7.07
C THR A 128 -5.12 9.63 -6.40
N SER A 129 -4.93 9.65 -5.09
CA SER A 129 -4.26 8.61 -4.31
C SER A 129 -3.92 9.01 -2.87
N TYR A 130 -2.86 8.38 -2.32
CA TYR A 130 -2.18 8.63 -1.05
C TYR A 130 -3.15 8.73 0.13
N ALA A 131 -3.94 7.67 0.28
CA ALA A 131 -4.93 7.60 1.34
C ALA A 131 -4.29 7.49 2.73
N GLY A 132 -4.85 8.22 3.69
CA GLY A 132 -4.70 7.92 5.10
C GLY A 132 -5.80 6.96 5.54
N LEU A 133 -5.48 5.94 6.33
CA LEU A 133 -6.42 4.95 6.81
C LEU A 133 -6.43 4.91 8.35
N VAL A 134 -7.62 4.97 8.94
CA VAL A 134 -7.83 4.80 10.38
C VAL A 134 -9.00 3.85 10.61
N TRP A 135 -8.77 2.76 11.34
CA TRP A 135 -9.81 1.85 11.80
C TRP A 135 -10.25 2.23 13.20
N ARG A 136 -11.50 2.61 13.35
CA ARG A 136 -12.08 2.99 14.65
C ARG A 136 -13.59 2.76 14.68
N ASP A 137 -14.12 2.24 15.79
CA ASP A 137 -15.56 2.04 16.04
C ASP A 137 -16.23 1.25 14.90
N MET A 138 -15.63 0.15 14.46
CA MET A 138 -16.10 -0.71 13.35
C MET A 138 -16.24 0.03 12.02
N LYS A 139 -15.52 1.14 11.85
CA LYS A 139 -15.53 1.95 10.64
C LYS A 139 -14.12 2.22 10.16
N LEU A 140 -13.93 2.13 8.85
CA LEU A 140 -12.72 2.58 8.20
C LEU A 140 -12.90 4.02 7.73
N TRP A 141 -12.09 4.91 8.27
CA TRP A 141 -11.99 6.29 7.83
C TRP A 141 -10.87 6.40 6.80
N ILE A 142 -11.17 7.07 5.68
CA ILE A 142 -10.27 7.17 4.54
C ILE A 142 -10.16 8.63 4.14
N SER A 143 -8.99 9.24 4.30
CA SER A 143 -8.67 10.51 3.66
C SER A 143 -7.91 10.25 2.36
N TYR A 144 -8.21 10.99 1.30
CA TYR A 144 -7.50 10.87 0.02
C TYR A 144 -7.65 12.16 -0.78
N TYR A 145 -6.81 12.38 -1.78
CA TYR A 145 -7.01 13.48 -2.70
C TYR A 145 -7.55 12.97 -4.05
N SER A 146 -8.23 13.85 -4.77
CA SER A 146 -8.71 13.55 -6.12
C SER A 146 -8.99 14.82 -6.91
N SER A 147 -8.84 14.72 -8.23
CA SER A 147 -9.08 15.83 -9.19
C SER A 147 -10.35 15.64 -10.01
N HIS A 148 -11.30 14.79 -9.58
CA HIS A 148 -12.48 14.42 -10.37
C HIS A 148 -13.53 15.53 -10.50
N GLU A 149 -13.46 16.58 -9.67
CA GLU A 149 -14.37 17.73 -9.70
C GLU A 149 -13.74 18.98 -10.33
N GLY A 150 -12.80 18.79 -11.25
CA GLY A 150 -12.15 19.88 -12.00
C GLY A 150 -10.95 20.51 -11.31
N LYS A 151 -10.79 20.33 -10.00
CA LYS A 151 -9.62 20.73 -9.23
C LYS A 151 -9.26 19.64 -8.23
N THR A 152 -8.01 19.64 -7.80
CA THR A 152 -7.55 18.71 -6.76
C THR A 152 -8.05 19.15 -5.39
N SER A 153 -8.75 18.26 -4.70
CA SER A 153 -9.30 18.46 -3.37
C SER A 153 -9.02 17.26 -2.47
N ILE A 154 -9.09 17.47 -1.16
CA ILE A 154 -9.01 16.40 -0.16
C ILE A 154 -10.41 15.94 0.19
N TYR A 155 -10.60 14.63 0.21
CA TYR A 155 -11.87 13.97 0.53
C TYR A 155 -11.71 13.13 1.79
N LEU A 156 -12.80 13.03 2.54
CA LEU A 156 -12.93 12.11 3.67
C LEU A 156 -14.12 11.19 3.42
N SER A 157 -13.85 9.90 3.38
CA SER A 157 -14.87 8.86 3.25
C SER A 157 -14.89 7.97 4.48
N LYS A 158 -16.02 7.30 4.69
CA LYS A 158 -16.21 6.35 5.76
C LYS A 158 -16.83 5.07 5.19
N ALA A 159 -16.16 3.93 5.38
CA ALA A 159 -16.68 2.62 5.02
C ALA A 159 -17.06 1.82 6.27
N ILE A 160 -18.21 1.15 6.22
CA ILE A 160 -18.62 0.16 7.21
C ILE A 160 -18.15 -1.19 6.67
N ILE A 161 -17.46 -1.96 7.50
CA ILE A 161 -16.94 -3.26 7.15
C ILE A 161 -17.72 -4.30 7.97
N GLU A 162 -18.46 -5.12 7.29
CA GLU A 162 -19.24 -6.23 7.87
C GLU A 162 -18.44 -7.54 7.94
#